data_9131d9de26233e6c7e829bb7145ba0f0
#
_entry.id   9131d9de26233e6c7e829bb7145ba0f0
#
_cell.length_a   1.000
_cell.length_b   1.000
_cell.length_c   1.000
_cell.angle_alpha   90.00
_cell.angle_beta   90.00
_cell.angle_gamma   90.00
#
_symmetry.space_group_name_H-M   'P 1'
#
loop_
_entity.id
_entity.type
_entity.pdbx_description
1 polymer ?
#
loop_
_entity_poly.entity_id
_entity_poly.type
_entity_poly.pdbx_seq_one_letter_code
_entity_poly.pdbx_strand_id
1 'polypeptide(L)'
;VLYSGFDLTAPNTSVSMTINGPAPTILAMFMNTAIDQNLDKFKEENKREPTDDEAAKIKAWVLENVRGTVQADILKEDQGQNTCIFSTEFSLKVMGDIQQYFVHNNVKNFYSVSISGYHIAEAGANPISQLAFTLSNGFTFVEAYLARGMHIDDFAPNLSFFFSYGMDPEYTVIGRVARRIWAVAMKNRYGANERSQKLKFHSQTSGRSLHAQEISFNDI
;
A
#
# COMPACT_ATOMS: atom_id res chain seq x y z
N VAL A 1 -0.95 15.32 17.23
CA VAL A 1 -0.21 16.50 16.72
C VAL A 1 0.00 16.42 15.21
N LEU A 2 0.56 15.31 14.63
CA LEU A 2 0.88 15.22 13.19
C LEU A 2 -0.35 15.46 12.29
N TYR A 3 -1.50 14.96 12.68
CA TYR A 3 -2.75 15.05 11.90
C TYR A 3 -3.73 16.11 12.42
N SER A 4 -3.32 16.97 13.35
CA SER A 4 -4.17 18.05 13.83
C SER A 4 -4.52 19.02 12.69
N GLY A 5 -5.79 19.38 12.58
CA GLY A 5 -6.29 20.23 11.50
C GLY A 5 -6.74 19.50 10.23
N PHE A 6 -6.57 18.17 10.16
CA PHE A 6 -7.08 17.36 9.05
C PHE A 6 -8.21 16.45 9.53
N ASP A 7 -9.31 16.41 8.79
CA ASP A 7 -10.32 15.35 8.94
C ASP A 7 -9.84 14.12 8.15
N LEU A 8 -9.42 13.08 8.88
CA LEU A 8 -8.84 11.86 8.29
C LEU A 8 -9.87 10.97 7.59
N THR A 9 -11.15 11.24 7.78
CA THR A 9 -12.26 10.52 7.12
C THR A 9 -12.91 11.30 6.00
N ALA A 10 -12.47 12.53 5.75
CA ALA A 10 -12.99 13.34 4.66
C ALA A 10 -12.72 12.68 3.30
N PRO A 11 -13.68 12.72 2.36
CA PRO A 11 -13.54 12.01 1.06
C PRO A 11 -12.40 12.54 0.19
N ASN A 12 -11.91 13.73 0.45
CA ASN A 12 -10.78 14.37 -0.23
C ASN A 12 -9.45 14.26 0.55
N THR A 13 -9.42 13.57 1.69
CA THR A 13 -8.22 13.32 2.47
C THR A 13 -7.70 11.91 2.19
N SER A 14 -6.41 11.80 1.87
CA SER A 14 -5.70 10.53 1.73
C SER A 14 -4.29 10.67 2.27
N VAL A 15 -3.85 9.70 3.06
CA VAL A 15 -2.53 9.72 3.70
C VAL A 15 -1.65 8.63 3.12
N SER A 16 -0.46 9.00 2.66
CA SER A 16 0.55 8.05 2.21
C SER A 16 1.71 8.02 3.19
N MET A 17 2.02 6.83 3.69
CA MET A 17 3.06 6.60 4.70
C MET A 17 4.19 5.77 4.12
N THR A 18 5.35 6.39 3.91
CA THR A 18 6.57 5.74 3.42
C THR A 18 7.33 5.15 4.61
N ILE A 19 6.84 4.03 5.14
CA ILE A 19 7.37 3.35 6.33
C ILE A 19 7.38 1.85 6.06
N ASN A 20 8.41 1.15 6.50
CA ASN A 20 8.56 -0.30 6.32
C ASN A 20 8.50 -1.05 7.68
N GLY A 21 9.61 -1.32 8.32
CA GLY A 21 9.63 -2.09 9.58
C GLY A 21 8.67 -1.57 10.67
N PRO A 22 8.64 -0.26 10.99
CA PRO A 22 7.70 0.32 11.97
C PRO A 22 6.27 0.48 11.48
N ALA A 23 5.94 0.10 10.24
CA ALA A 23 4.64 0.31 9.61
C ALA A 23 3.44 -0.14 10.47
N PRO A 24 3.45 -1.31 11.13
CA PRO A 24 2.31 -1.75 11.94
C PRO A 24 1.96 -0.77 13.05
N THR A 25 2.98 -0.27 13.75
CA THR A 25 2.80 0.67 14.86
C THR A 25 2.25 2.01 14.38
N ILE A 26 2.84 2.57 13.33
CA ILE A 26 2.42 3.87 12.79
C ILE A 26 1.02 3.78 12.15
N LEU A 27 0.73 2.67 11.48
CA LEU A 27 -0.61 2.41 10.94
C LEU A 27 -1.66 2.34 12.05
N ALA A 28 -1.36 1.64 13.15
CA ALA A 28 -2.25 1.57 14.31
C ALA A 28 -2.48 2.95 14.93
N MET A 29 -1.44 3.76 15.06
CA MET A 29 -1.54 5.14 15.54
C MET A 29 -2.42 6.00 14.62
N PHE A 30 -2.26 5.87 13.30
CA PHE A 30 -3.10 6.56 12.31
C PHE A 30 -4.57 6.18 12.46
N MET A 31 -4.86 4.86 12.46
CA MET A 31 -6.23 4.36 12.57
C MET A 31 -6.90 4.81 13.87
N ASN A 32 -6.18 4.73 15.00
CA ASN A 32 -6.69 5.20 16.29
C ASN A 32 -6.95 6.71 16.28
N THR A 33 -6.04 7.52 15.72
CA THR A 33 -6.25 8.97 15.60
C THR A 33 -7.52 9.29 14.80
N ALA A 34 -7.77 8.58 13.69
CA ALA A 34 -8.98 8.77 12.90
C ALA A 34 -10.25 8.38 13.68
N ILE A 35 -10.19 7.32 14.48
CA ILE A 35 -11.28 6.89 15.34
C ILE A 35 -11.52 7.94 16.43
N ASP A 36 -10.47 8.38 17.12
CA ASP A 36 -10.57 9.38 18.20
C ASP A 36 -11.17 10.69 17.69
N GLN A 37 -10.76 11.18 16.51
CA GLN A 37 -11.35 12.39 15.90
C GLN A 37 -12.87 12.25 15.71
N ASN A 38 -13.35 11.08 15.31
CA ASN A 38 -14.79 10.87 15.09
C ASN A 38 -15.56 10.64 16.40
N LEU A 39 -14.93 10.05 17.41
CA LEU A 39 -15.51 9.97 18.77
C LEU A 39 -15.61 11.36 19.39
N ASP A 40 -14.59 12.19 19.25
CA ASP A 40 -14.61 13.56 19.78
C ASP A 40 -15.67 14.41 19.05
N LYS A 41 -15.81 14.28 17.74
CA LYS A 41 -16.88 14.92 16.97
C LYS A 41 -18.26 14.49 17.47
N PHE A 42 -18.48 13.22 17.73
CA PHE A 42 -19.74 12.73 18.31
C PHE A 42 -20.03 13.38 19.65
N LYS A 43 -19.01 13.49 20.56
CA LYS A 43 -19.15 14.14 21.87
C LYS A 43 -19.53 15.62 21.74
N GLU A 44 -18.89 16.31 20.81
CA GLU A 44 -19.17 17.74 20.55
C GLU A 44 -20.59 17.95 20.04
N GLU A 45 -21.09 17.12 19.14
CA GLU A 45 -22.42 17.23 18.53
C GLU A 45 -23.53 16.82 19.51
N ASN A 46 -23.31 15.72 20.27
CA ASN A 46 -24.34 15.14 21.13
C ASN A 46 -24.27 15.59 22.61
N LYS A 47 -23.19 16.30 22.98
CA LYS A 47 -22.91 16.77 24.36
C LYS A 47 -22.90 15.64 25.41
N ARG A 48 -22.52 14.44 24.99
CA ARG A 48 -22.37 13.24 25.82
C ARG A 48 -21.34 12.27 25.24
N GLU A 49 -20.86 11.37 26.05
CA GLU A 49 -20.05 10.24 25.59
C GLU A 49 -20.89 9.26 24.77
N PRO A 50 -20.30 8.61 23.72
CA PRO A 50 -20.96 7.54 23.02
C PRO A 50 -21.11 6.30 23.92
N THR A 51 -22.18 5.55 23.72
CA THR A 51 -22.31 4.21 24.30
C THR A 51 -21.33 3.24 23.60
N ASP A 52 -21.09 2.06 24.17
CA ASP A 52 -20.21 1.05 23.57
C ASP A 52 -20.65 0.66 22.15
N ASP A 53 -21.97 0.53 21.92
CA ASP A 53 -22.53 0.23 20.59
C ASP A 53 -22.32 1.38 19.59
N GLU A 54 -22.47 2.62 20.04
CA GLU A 54 -22.22 3.80 19.20
C GLU A 54 -20.74 3.93 18.87
N ALA A 55 -19.87 3.74 19.85
CA ALA A 55 -18.41 3.75 19.64
C ALA A 55 -17.96 2.63 18.67
N ALA A 56 -18.53 1.42 18.79
CA ALA A 56 -18.25 0.33 17.86
C ALA A 56 -18.69 0.66 16.42
N LYS A 57 -19.87 1.30 16.24
CA LYS A 57 -20.35 1.74 14.92
C LYS A 57 -19.48 2.83 14.34
N ILE A 58 -19.06 3.81 15.15
CA ILE A 58 -18.14 4.88 14.72
C ILE A 58 -16.82 4.27 14.26
N LYS A 59 -16.24 3.37 15.04
CA LYS A 59 -15.02 2.66 14.69
C LYS A 59 -15.15 1.92 13.35
N ALA A 60 -16.21 1.14 13.18
CA ALA A 60 -16.44 0.40 11.94
C ALA A 60 -16.57 1.34 10.73
N TRP A 61 -17.32 2.43 10.87
CA TRP A 61 -17.47 3.43 9.82
C TRP A 61 -16.15 4.12 9.47
N VAL A 62 -15.35 4.50 10.47
CA VAL A 62 -14.03 5.11 10.25
C VAL A 62 -13.12 4.17 9.45
N LEU A 63 -13.00 2.91 9.86
CA LEU A 63 -12.15 1.92 9.21
C LEU A 63 -12.56 1.64 7.76
N GLU A 64 -13.84 1.73 7.44
CA GLU A 64 -14.34 1.60 6.06
C GLU A 64 -14.05 2.86 5.21
N ASN A 65 -13.97 4.05 5.83
CA ASN A 65 -13.90 5.32 5.11
C ASN A 65 -12.50 5.95 5.03
N VAL A 66 -11.57 5.60 5.93
CA VAL A 66 -10.18 6.09 5.84
C VAL A 66 -9.54 5.71 4.51
N ARG A 67 -8.74 6.64 3.97
CA ARG A 67 -8.06 6.48 2.68
C ARG A 67 -6.57 6.67 2.84
N GLY A 68 -5.81 5.83 2.17
CA GLY A 68 -4.37 5.97 2.21
C GLY A 68 -3.61 4.76 1.73
N THR A 69 -2.33 4.82 1.99
CA THR A 69 -1.37 3.75 1.69
C THR A 69 -0.32 3.71 2.79
N VAL A 70 -0.04 2.54 3.29
CA VAL A 70 1.21 2.28 4.00
C VAL A 70 2.14 1.52 3.06
N GLN A 71 3.40 1.94 2.94
CA GLN A 71 4.32 1.27 2.02
C GLN A 71 4.60 -0.15 2.46
N ALA A 72 5.09 -0.32 3.69
CA ALA A 72 5.26 -1.62 4.37
C ALA A 72 5.86 -2.74 3.51
N ASP A 73 6.59 -2.41 2.45
CA ASP A 73 7.20 -3.40 1.56
C ASP A 73 8.54 -3.89 2.12
N ILE A 74 8.46 -4.88 2.98
CA ILE A 74 9.62 -5.47 3.66
C ILE A 74 10.53 -6.25 2.71
N LEU A 75 10.01 -6.78 1.62
CA LEU A 75 10.81 -7.54 0.66
C LEU A 75 11.76 -6.62 -0.12
N LYS A 76 11.27 -5.45 -0.58
CA LYS A 76 12.13 -4.48 -1.25
C LYS A 76 13.09 -3.81 -0.28
N GLU A 77 12.73 -3.68 1.01
CA GLU A 77 13.60 -3.14 2.04
C GLU A 77 14.86 -4.00 2.19
N ASP A 78 14.70 -5.31 2.19
CA ASP A 78 15.80 -6.27 2.18
C ASP A 78 16.60 -6.23 0.87
N GLN A 79 15.91 -6.23 -0.27
CA GLN A 79 16.51 -6.31 -1.60
C GLN A 79 17.21 -5.02 -2.05
N GLY A 80 16.67 -3.85 -1.71
CA GLY A 80 17.09 -2.58 -2.28
C GLY A 80 17.65 -1.56 -1.29
N GLN A 81 17.37 -1.68 0.01
CA GLN A 81 17.73 -0.68 1.00
C GLN A 81 18.64 -1.22 2.12
N ASN A 82 18.59 -2.51 2.40
CA ASN A 82 19.34 -3.15 3.48
C ASN A 82 19.15 -2.46 4.86
N THR A 83 17.90 -2.06 5.13
CA THR A 83 17.53 -1.31 6.36
C THR A 83 16.59 -2.11 7.26
N CYS A 84 16.49 -3.43 7.06
CA CYS A 84 15.59 -4.30 7.81
C CYS A 84 15.94 -4.32 9.30
N ILE A 85 14.94 -4.05 10.13
CA ILE A 85 15.03 -4.17 11.59
C ILE A 85 14.50 -5.51 12.10
N PHE A 86 13.79 -6.26 11.26
CA PHE A 86 13.23 -7.57 11.56
C PHE A 86 13.62 -8.57 10.48
N SER A 87 13.58 -9.86 10.80
CA SER A 87 13.74 -10.92 9.81
C SER A 87 12.60 -10.89 8.78
N THR A 88 12.88 -11.35 7.58
CA THR A 88 11.89 -11.43 6.49
C THR A 88 10.69 -12.30 6.89
N GLU A 89 10.93 -13.41 7.58
CA GLU A 89 9.88 -14.30 8.07
C GLU A 89 8.93 -13.59 9.05
N PHE A 90 9.49 -12.92 10.06
CA PHE A 90 8.69 -12.16 11.02
C PHE A 90 7.92 -11.04 10.34
N SER A 91 8.56 -10.33 9.43
CA SER A 91 7.94 -9.23 8.69
C SER A 91 6.78 -9.71 7.81
N LEU A 92 6.91 -10.84 7.11
CA LEU A 92 5.81 -11.45 6.35
C LEU A 92 4.64 -11.87 7.26
N LYS A 93 4.95 -12.39 8.45
CA LYS A 93 3.91 -12.70 9.44
C LYS A 93 3.13 -11.44 9.82
N VAL A 94 3.82 -10.36 10.16
CA VAL A 94 3.19 -9.08 10.54
C VAL A 94 2.40 -8.47 9.39
N MET A 95 2.89 -8.56 8.16
CA MET A 95 2.14 -8.12 6.97
C MET A 95 0.84 -8.91 6.79
N GLY A 96 0.89 -10.22 7.04
CA GLY A 96 -0.30 -11.06 7.06
C GLY A 96 -1.30 -10.65 8.15
N ASP A 97 -0.81 -10.26 9.33
CA ASP A 97 -1.67 -9.78 10.43
C ASP A 97 -2.38 -8.47 10.05
N ILE A 98 -1.65 -7.51 9.45
CA ILE A 98 -2.23 -6.26 8.93
C ILE A 98 -3.32 -6.56 7.88
N GLN A 99 -3.01 -7.41 6.92
CA GLN A 99 -3.97 -7.72 5.85
C GLN A 99 -5.21 -8.43 6.40
N GLN A 100 -5.04 -9.34 7.35
CA GLN A 100 -6.15 -10.02 8.00
C GLN A 100 -7.03 -9.05 8.81
N TYR A 101 -6.40 -8.09 9.50
CA TYR A 101 -7.11 -7.01 10.16
C TYR A 101 -7.93 -6.16 9.18
N PHE A 102 -7.38 -5.84 8.00
CA PHE A 102 -8.07 -5.09 6.97
C PHE A 102 -9.29 -5.85 6.44
N VAL A 103 -9.15 -7.14 6.17
CA VAL A 103 -10.26 -7.99 5.72
C VAL A 103 -11.36 -8.06 6.78
N HIS A 104 -11.01 -8.34 8.03
CA HIS A 104 -11.98 -8.49 9.12
C HIS A 104 -12.71 -7.19 9.46
N ASN A 105 -12.06 -6.04 9.31
CA ASN A 105 -12.65 -4.73 9.63
C ASN A 105 -13.13 -3.97 8.40
N ASN A 106 -13.23 -4.62 7.24
CA ASN A 106 -13.75 -4.05 6.00
C ASN A 106 -13.01 -2.77 5.54
N VAL A 107 -11.68 -2.71 5.76
CA VAL A 107 -10.82 -1.59 5.34
C VAL A 107 -10.59 -1.70 3.83
N LYS A 108 -11.39 -0.97 3.04
CA LYS A 108 -11.40 -1.10 1.55
C LYS A 108 -10.66 -0.02 0.80
N ASN A 109 -10.53 1.16 1.39
CA ASN A 109 -10.00 2.34 0.73
C ASN A 109 -8.55 2.64 1.13
N PHE A 110 -7.89 1.69 1.77
CA PHE A 110 -6.53 1.81 2.24
C PHE A 110 -5.68 0.66 1.68
N TYR A 111 -4.54 0.98 1.07
CA TYR A 111 -3.61 -0.02 0.59
C TYR A 111 -2.71 -0.49 1.74
N SER A 112 -2.72 -1.79 2.00
CA SER A 112 -1.94 -2.43 3.07
C SER A 112 -0.46 -2.55 2.76
N VAL A 113 -0.10 -2.48 1.48
CA VAL A 113 1.28 -2.51 1.00
C VAL A 113 1.39 -1.75 -0.33
N SER A 114 2.52 -1.10 -0.53
CA SER A 114 2.96 -0.56 -1.82
C SER A 114 4.20 -1.32 -2.27
N ILE A 115 4.00 -2.32 -3.11
CA ILE A 115 5.04 -3.23 -3.59
C ILE A 115 5.95 -2.46 -4.54
N SER A 116 7.18 -2.17 -4.09
CA SER A 116 8.00 -1.11 -4.65
C SER A 116 9.16 -1.63 -5.52
N GLY A 117 9.04 -1.46 -6.82
CA GLY A 117 10.16 -1.54 -7.76
C GLY A 117 11.04 -0.30 -7.78
N TYR A 118 10.51 0.86 -7.34
CA TYR A 118 11.24 2.12 -7.34
C TYR A 118 12.60 2.02 -6.65
N HIS A 119 12.65 1.49 -5.42
CA HIS A 119 13.88 1.37 -4.65
C HIS A 119 14.85 0.35 -5.25
N ILE A 120 14.34 -0.70 -5.87
CA ILE A 120 15.14 -1.71 -6.58
C ILE A 120 15.82 -1.07 -7.80
N ALA A 121 15.10 -0.22 -8.54
CA ALA A 121 15.65 0.57 -9.64
C ALA A 121 16.70 1.59 -9.15
N GLU A 122 16.43 2.29 -8.05
CA GLU A 122 17.41 3.22 -7.45
C GLU A 122 18.67 2.51 -6.96
N ALA A 123 18.56 1.26 -6.53
CA ALA A 123 19.71 0.40 -6.21
C ALA A 123 20.49 -0.10 -7.43
N GLY A 124 20.05 0.21 -8.66
CA GLY A 124 20.78 -0.05 -9.90
C GLY A 124 20.13 -1.09 -10.83
N ALA A 125 18.95 -1.60 -10.52
CA ALA A 125 18.26 -2.53 -11.42
C ALA A 125 17.82 -1.81 -12.70
N ASN A 126 17.95 -2.51 -13.83
CA ASN A 126 17.36 -2.06 -15.11
C ASN A 126 15.84 -2.25 -15.11
N PRO A 127 15.10 -1.67 -16.08
CA PRO A 127 13.63 -1.75 -16.12
C PRO A 127 13.07 -3.18 -16.13
N ILE A 128 13.73 -4.12 -16.79
CA ILE A 128 13.30 -5.52 -16.85
C ILE A 128 13.43 -6.18 -15.48
N SER A 129 14.59 -6.00 -14.83
CA SER A 129 14.84 -6.53 -13.48
C SER A 129 13.95 -5.87 -12.44
N GLN A 130 13.71 -4.56 -12.54
CA GLN A 130 12.76 -3.85 -11.70
C GLN A 130 11.38 -4.52 -11.77
N LEU A 131 10.86 -4.73 -12.97
CA LEU A 131 9.55 -5.34 -13.18
C LEU A 131 9.50 -6.77 -12.64
N ALA A 132 10.51 -7.58 -12.95
CA ALA A 132 10.57 -8.98 -12.55
C ALA A 132 10.58 -9.13 -11.02
N PHE A 133 11.43 -8.41 -10.31
CA PHE A 133 11.50 -8.47 -8.85
C PHE A 133 10.25 -7.91 -8.19
N THR A 134 9.70 -6.82 -8.71
CA THR A 134 8.47 -6.23 -8.15
C THR A 134 7.28 -7.18 -8.26
N LEU A 135 7.09 -7.82 -9.41
CA LEU A 135 6.01 -8.79 -9.58
C LEU A 135 6.26 -10.06 -8.76
N SER A 136 7.51 -10.52 -8.65
CA SER A 136 7.85 -11.64 -7.77
C SER A 136 7.52 -11.35 -6.31
N ASN A 137 7.83 -10.15 -5.83
CA ASN A 137 7.43 -9.72 -4.48
C ASN A 137 5.90 -9.69 -4.34
N GLY A 138 5.19 -9.19 -5.35
CA GLY A 138 3.72 -9.20 -5.38
C GLY A 138 3.15 -10.61 -5.23
N PHE A 139 3.67 -11.57 -5.98
CA PHE A 139 3.25 -12.97 -5.88
C PHE A 139 3.64 -13.59 -4.54
N THR A 140 4.78 -13.21 -3.96
CA THR A 140 5.17 -13.67 -2.63
C THR A 140 4.16 -13.21 -1.56
N PHE A 141 3.70 -11.96 -1.60
CA PHE A 141 2.63 -11.50 -0.70
C PHE A 141 1.32 -12.25 -0.93
N VAL A 142 0.94 -12.47 -2.19
CA VAL A 142 -0.27 -13.26 -2.53
C VAL A 142 -0.20 -14.65 -1.93
N GLU A 143 0.89 -15.38 -2.17
CA GLU A 143 1.07 -16.74 -1.65
C GLU A 143 1.09 -16.77 -0.11
N ALA A 144 1.76 -15.79 0.53
CA ALA A 144 1.79 -15.69 1.99
C ALA A 144 0.39 -15.46 2.59
N TYR A 145 -0.44 -14.65 1.96
CA TYR A 145 -1.80 -14.37 2.43
C TYR A 145 -2.76 -15.53 2.17
N LEU A 146 -2.63 -16.19 1.02
CA LEU A 146 -3.38 -17.44 0.73
C LEU A 146 -3.03 -18.55 1.70
N ALA A 147 -1.76 -18.70 2.06
CA ALA A 147 -1.30 -19.69 3.05
C ALA A 147 -1.90 -19.46 4.46
N ARG A 148 -2.36 -18.26 4.75
CA ARG A 148 -3.10 -17.91 5.98
C ARG A 148 -4.61 -18.15 5.88
N GLY A 149 -5.09 -18.69 4.77
CA GLY A 149 -6.51 -18.98 4.55
C GLY A 149 -7.35 -17.78 4.12
N MET A 150 -6.75 -16.64 3.75
CA MET A 150 -7.50 -15.51 3.18
C MET A 150 -7.91 -15.81 1.73
N HIS A 151 -9.11 -15.38 1.33
CA HIS A 151 -9.53 -15.50 -0.06
C HIS A 151 -8.91 -14.41 -0.92
N ILE A 152 -8.49 -14.76 -2.15
CA ILE A 152 -7.77 -13.85 -3.04
C ILE A 152 -8.50 -12.52 -3.28
N ASP A 153 -9.81 -12.55 -3.42
CA ASP A 153 -10.61 -11.37 -3.75
C ASP A 153 -10.87 -10.46 -2.54
N ASP A 154 -10.62 -10.93 -1.33
CA ASP A 154 -10.75 -10.13 -0.11
C ASP A 154 -9.56 -9.19 0.09
N PHE A 155 -8.37 -9.58 -0.38
CA PHE A 155 -7.16 -8.80 -0.13
C PHE A 155 -6.48 -8.23 -1.40
N ALA A 156 -6.57 -8.89 -2.55
CA ALA A 156 -5.86 -8.43 -3.74
C ALA A 156 -6.21 -6.99 -4.16
N PRO A 157 -7.46 -6.51 -3.99
CA PRO A 157 -7.79 -5.11 -4.22
C PRO A 157 -7.05 -4.10 -3.33
N ASN A 158 -6.51 -4.53 -2.18
CA ASN A 158 -5.72 -3.70 -1.26
C ASN A 158 -4.22 -3.70 -1.56
N LEU A 159 -3.77 -4.45 -2.56
CA LEU A 159 -2.39 -4.42 -3.03
C LEU A 159 -2.21 -3.28 -4.02
N SER A 160 -1.15 -2.52 -3.84
CA SER A 160 -0.70 -1.53 -4.83
C SER A 160 0.76 -1.73 -5.16
N PHE A 161 1.20 -1.14 -6.25
CA PHE A 161 2.57 -1.24 -6.74
C PHE A 161 3.17 0.15 -6.92
N PHE A 162 4.49 0.21 -7.00
CA PHE A 162 5.20 1.46 -7.16
C PHE A 162 6.40 1.25 -8.09
N PHE A 163 6.42 1.94 -9.21
CA PHE A 163 7.48 1.84 -10.21
C PHE A 163 8.25 3.13 -10.38
N SER A 164 9.55 3.00 -10.58
CA SER A 164 10.40 4.06 -11.11
C SER A 164 10.20 4.19 -12.60
N TYR A 165 10.11 5.42 -13.06
CA TYR A 165 10.06 5.79 -14.47
C TYR A 165 11.24 6.69 -14.81
N GLY A 166 11.69 6.65 -16.05
CA GLY A 166 12.81 7.40 -16.55
C GLY A 166 12.76 7.55 -18.08
N MET A 167 13.88 7.95 -18.69
CA MET A 167 13.97 8.27 -20.10
C MET A 167 14.17 7.05 -21.01
N ASP A 168 14.56 5.88 -20.47
CA ASP A 168 14.76 4.70 -21.27
C ASP A 168 13.45 4.23 -21.90
N PRO A 169 13.46 3.79 -23.18
CA PRO A 169 12.23 3.40 -23.89
C PRO A 169 11.41 2.31 -23.19
N GLU A 170 12.06 1.43 -22.44
CA GLU A 170 11.42 0.35 -21.69
C GLU A 170 10.40 0.87 -20.67
N TYR A 171 10.61 2.05 -20.10
CA TYR A 171 9.69 2.65 -19.14
C TYR A 171 8.33 2.96 -19.76
N THR A 172 8.25 3.21 -21.06
CA THR A 172 6.97 3.47 -21.75
C THR A 172 6.04 2.25 -21.75
N VAL A 173 6.58 1.06 -21.60
CA VAL A 173 5.82 -0.21 -21.66
C VAL A 173 5.73 -0.94 -20.32
N ILE A 174 6.57 -0.57 -19.32
CA ILE A 174 6.65 -1.30 -18.05
C ILE A 174 5.28 -1.48 -17.38
N GLY A 175 4.48 -0.44 -17.31
CA GLY A 175 3.15 -0.49 -16.68
C GLY A 175 2.16 -1.36 -17.45
N ARG A 176 2.24 -1.37 -18.77
CA ARG A 176 1.38 -2.24 -19.63
C ARG A 176 1.74 -3.70 -19.46
N VAL A 177 3.03 -4.00 -19.44
CA VAL A 177 3.54 -5.37 -19.24
C VAL A 177 3.20 -5.86 -17.84
N ALA A 178 3.41 -5.03 -16.82
CA ALA A 178 3.04 -5.34 -15.43
C ALA A 178 1.57 -5.72 -15.31
N ARG A 179 0.66 -4.88 -15.84
CA ARG A 179 -0.79 -5.14 -15.82
C ARG A 179 -1.16 -6.45 -16.53
N ARG A 180 -0.53 -6.73 -17.68
CA ARG A 180 -0.81 -7.95 -18.43
C ARG A 180 -0.36 -9.20 -17.69
N ILE A 181 0.86 -9.21 -17.17
CA ILE A 181 1.41 -10.35 -16.42
C ILE A 181 0.56 -10.60 -15.17
N TRP A 182 0.27 -9.54 -14.41
CA TRP A 182 -0.54 -9.62 -13.20
C TRP A 182 -1.93 -10.18 -13.50
N ALA A 183 -2.65 -9.61 -14.46
CA ALA A 183 -4.01 -10.05 -14.81
C ALA A 183 -4.05 -11.52 -15.25
N VAL A 184 -3.10 -11.95 -16.07
CA VAL A 184 -3.01 -13.35 -16.54
C VAL A 184 -2.73 -14.30 -15.37
N ALA A 185 -1.79 -13.95 -14.50
CA ALA A 185 -1.45 -14.78 -13.34
C ALA A 185 -2.63 -14.83 -12.35
N MET A 186 -3.22 -13.69 -12.00
CA MET A 186 -4.35 -13.60 -11.06
C MET A 186 -5.55 -14.40 -11.56
N LYS A 187 -5.85 -14.33 -12.86
CA LYS A 187 -6.93 -15.10 -13.46
C LYS A 187 -6.64 -16.61 -13.48
N ASN A 188 -5.49 -16.99 -14.05
CA ASN A 188 -5.24 -18.39 -14.40
C ASN A 188 -4.69 -19.21 -13.24
N ARG A 189 -3.90 -18.61 -12.35
CA ARG A 189 -3.27 -19.30 -11.23
C ARG A 189 -4.11 -19.22 -9.95
N TYR A 190 -4.72 -18.06 -9.70
CA TYR A 190 -5.41 -17.79 -8.43
C TYR A 190 -6.94 -17.75 -8.55
N GLY A 191 -7.50 -17.81 -9.76
CA GLY A 191 -8.96 -17.76 -9.97
C GLY A 191 -9.61 -16.46 -9.56
N ALA A 192 -8.84 -15.38 -9.49
CA ALA A 192 -9.27 -14.06 -9.02
C ALA A 192 -10.30 -13.40 -9.95
N ASN A 193 -11.22 -12.63 -9.37
CA ASN A 193 -12.22 -11.86 -10.12
C ASN A 193 -11.59 -10.67 -10.89
N GLU A 194 -12.38 -10.02 -11.73
CA GLU A 194 -11.92 -8.90 -12.56
C GLU A 194 -11.34 -7.73 -11.77
N ARG A 195 -11.85 -7.45 -10.57
CA ARG A 195 -11.34 -6.38 -9.71
C ARG A 195 -9.93 -6.71 -9.20
N SER A 196 -9.72 -7.93 -8.78
CA SER A 196 -8.43 -8.43 -8.27
C SER A 196 -7.37 -8.59 -9.37
N GLN A 197 -7.79 -8.77 -10.63
CA GLN A 197 -6.90 -8.80 -11.80
C GLN A 197 -6.33 -7.42 -12.17
N LYS A 198 -6.87 -6.33 -11.62
CA LYS A 198 -6.42 -4.96 -11.93
C LYS A 198 -5.21 -4.60 -11.08
N LEU A 199 -4.03 -4.55 -11.69
CA LEU A 199 -2.84 -4.01 -11.06
C LEU A 199 -2.94 -2.48 -10.98
N LYS A 200 -2.85 -1.95 -9.77
CA LYS A 200 -2.83 -0.52 -9.47
C LYS A 200 -1.40 -0.14 -9.09
N PHE A 201 -0.90 0.93 -9.66
CA PHE A 201 0.43 1.38 -9.33
C PHE A 201 0.56 2.90 -9.34
N HIS A 202 1.47 3.38 -8.52
CA HIS A 202 2.02 4.71 -8.57
C HIS A 202 3.30 4.69 -9.42
N SER A 203 3.50 5.72 -10.24
CA SER A 203 4.73 5.94 -10.99
C SER A 203 5.43 7.18 -10.48
N GLN A 204 6.73 7.11 -10.37
CA GLN A 204 7.56 8.25 -9.98
C GLN A 204 8.75 8.36 -10.92
N THR A 205 8.97 9.57 -11.44
CA THR A 205 10.18 9.87 -12.19
C THR A 205 11.40 9.76 -11.28
N SER A 206 12.36 8.94 -11.67
CA SER A 206 13.63 8.81 -10.96
C SER A 206 14.40 10.13 -10.95
N GLY A 207 14.95 10.51 -9.79
CA GLY A 207 15.84 11.69 -9.69
C GLY A 207 17.06 11.60 -10.61
N ARG A 208 17.48 10.40 -10.99
CA ARG A 208 18.57 10.17 -11.97
C ARG A 208 18.19 10.59 -13.40
N SER A 209 16.91 10.67 -13.71
CA SER A 209 16.41 11.12 -15.02
C SER A 209 16.28 12.63 -15.13
N LEU A 210 16.45 13.35 -14.03
CA LEU A 210 16.36 14.80 -13.98
C LEU A 210 17.72 15.43 -14.28
N HIS A 211 17.71 16.46 -15.13
CA HIS A 211 18.91 17.17 -15.57
C HIS A 211 18.92 18.61 -15.05
N ALA A 212 20.00 19.00 -14.38
CA ALA A 212 20.20 20.39 -13.97
C ALA A 212 20.57 21.32 -15.16
N GLN A 213 21.23 20.75 -16.18
CA GLN A 213 21.72 21.50 -17.34
C GLN A 213 20.73 21.47 -18.52
N GLU A 214 20.06 20.37 -18.72
CA GLU A 214 19.11 20.14 -19.83
C GLU A 214 17.68 20.10 -19.28
N ILE A 215 17.19 21.24 -18.84
CA ILE A 215 15.88 21.38 -18.13
C ILE A 215 14.71 20.86 -18.96
N SER A 216 14.80 20.97 -20.30
CA SER A 216 13.76 20.46 -21.21
C SER A 216 13.54 18.95 -21.11
N PHE A 217 14.50 18.18 -20.60
CA PHE A 217 14.37 16.75 -20.39
C PHE A 217 13.63 16.38 -19.09
N ASN A 218 13.34 17.36 -18.24
CA ASN A 218 12.64 17.14 -16.99
C ASN A 218 11.10 17.10 -17.14
N ASP A 219 10.63 17.32 -18.34
CA ASP A 219 9.20 17.29 -18.69
C ASP A 219 8.75 15.84 -19.03
N ILE A 220 8.78 14.98 -17.99
CA ILE A 220 8.54 13.55 -18.09
C ILE A 220 7.24 13.17 -17.34
#